data_1ebd48112a954ad2ffe6435fffc514aa
#
_entry.id   1ebd48112a954ad2ffe6435fffc514aa
#
_cell.length_a   1.000
_cell.length_b   1.000
_cell.length_c   1.000
_cell.angle_alpha   90.00
_cell.angle_beta   90.00
_cell.angle_gamma   90.00
#
_symmetry.space_group_name_H-M   'P 1'
#
loop_
_entity.id
_entity.type
_entity.pdbx_description
1 polymer ?
#
loop_
_entity_poly.entity_id
_entity_poly.type
_entity_poly.pdbx_seq_one_letter_code
_entity_poly.pdbx_strand_id
1 'polypeptide(L)'
;MSELRLSSEKRLRIFTGRAFPELAESVASELGITITPTSAYDFANGEIFVRFEESVRGSDAFVIQSHAAPVNKQIMEQLIMIDALKRASAKRITVVAPFYGYARQDKKHRGREPISARLMADLFKTAGADRLMVVDLHTSQIQGFFDGPVDHLFALPLLANYVGSKVDRSQLTIVSPDSGRVRVAERWSDLLGGCPVAFIHKTRDPLVPNESTTGRVVGDVQGKTCVVIDDMIDTAGTITKAVDALFNEGAKDVIIAATHAVFSGPAIDRLKNSRASEVVVCDTLPIPVENRFDGLTVLSIAPLIARAIREVFEDGSVTSLFDGHS
;
A
#
# COMPACT_ATOMS: atom_id res chain seq x y z
N MET A 1 47.52 19.79 16.82
CA MET A 1 46.16 19.49 17.31
C MET A 1 45.25 19.46 16.11
N SER A 2 44.75 18.30 15.69
CA SER A 2 43.78 18.23 14.58
C SER A 2 42.43 18.68 15.11
N GLU A 3 41.91 19.77 14.57
CA GLU A 3 40.54 20.19 14.83
C GLU A 3 39.59 19.12 14.38
N LEU A 4 38.78 18.56 15.32
CA LEU A 4 37.64 17.72 15.00
C LEU A 4 36.63 18.59 14.22
N ARG A 5 36.59 18.43 12.90
CA ARG A 5 35.53 19.03 12.10
C ARG A 5 34.24 18.31 12.44
N LEU A 6 33.36 18.96 13.19
CA LEU A 6 31.98 18.55 13.42
C LEU A 6 31.13 18.82 12.16
N SER A 7 31.41 18.17 11.05
CA SER A 7 30.50 18.17 9.91
C SER A 7 29.53 17.00 10.06
N SER A 8 28.38 17.28 10.63
CA SER A 8 27.25 16.34 10.57
C SER A 8 26.54 16.50 9.24
N GLU A 9 27.21 16.18 8.13
CA GLU A 9 26.51 16.03 6.86
C GLU A 9 25.54 14.86 7.00
N LYS A 10 24.24 15.15 6.86
CA LYS A 10 23.21 14.10 6.76
C LYS A 10 23.51 13.25 5.53
N ARG A 11 23.47 11.94 5.67
CA ARG A 11 23.70 10.98 4.58
C ARG A 11 22.48 10.14 4.39
N LEU A 12 21.74 10.35 3.30
CA LEU A 12 20.64 9.51 2.89
C LEU A 12 21.18 8.20 2.31
N ARG A 13 20.68 7.07 2.79
CA ARG A 13 20.96 5.73 2.28
C ARG A 13 19.66 4.98 2.05
N ILE A 14 19.49 4.41 0.86
CA ILE A 14 18.36 3.53 0.53
C ILE A 14 18.86 2.09 0.44
N PHE A 15 18.12 1.21 1.06
CA PHE A 15 18.30 -0.23 1.05
C PHE A 15 17.04 -0.88 0.52
N THR A 16 17.19 -1.96 -0.22
CA THR A 16 16.08 -2.77 -0.70
C THR A 16 16.17 -4.19 -0.20
N GLY A 17 15.04 -4.74 0.23
CA GLY A 17 14.90 -6.18 0.34
C GLY A 17 14.63 -6.82 -1.02
N ARG A 18 14.54 -8.15 -1.06
CA ARG A 18 14.43 -8.94 -2.30
C ARG A 18 13.01 -9.11 -2.83
N ALA A 19 11.98 -8.57 -2.13
CA ALA A 19 10.60 -8.73 -2.56
C ALA A 19 10.26 -7.94 -3.83
N PHE A 20 10.77 -6.70 -3.93
CA PHE A 20 10.49 -5.81 -5.07
C PHE A 20 11.61 -4.78 -5.25
N PRO A 21 12.81 -5.20 -5.69
CA PRO A 21 13.95 -4.29 -5.89
C PRO A 21 13.66 -3.17 -6.89
N GLU A 22 12.89 -3.44 -7.95
CA GLU A 22 12.58 -2.50 -9.02
C GLU A 22 11.84 -1.26 -8.51
N LEU A 23 10.97 -1.41 -7.52
CA LEU A 23 10.32 -0.27 -6.87
C LEU A 23 11.33 0.59 -6.12
N ALA A 24 12.23 -0.03 -5.37
CA ALA A 24 13.27 0.69 -4.63
C ALA A 24 14.25 1.41 -5.57
N GLU A 25 14.61 0.80 -6.70
CA GLU A 25 15.42 1.42 -7.76
C GLU A 25 14.71 2.62 -8.35
N SER A 26 13.40 2.52 -8.61
CA SER A 26 12.59 3.64 -9.09
C SER A 26 12.55 4.78 -8.07
N VAL A 27 12.38 4.48 -6.78
CA VAL A 27 12.43 5.49 -5.70
C VAL A 27 13.81 6.16 -5.62
N ALA A 28 14.89 5.39 -5.70
CA ALA A 28 16.25 5.92 -5.68
C ALA A 28 16.52 6.83 -6.89
N SER A 29 16.05 6.45 -8.07
CA SER A 29 16.12 7.25 -9.29
C SER A 29 15.40 8.59 -9.15
N GLU A 30 14.20 8.62 -8.59
CA GLU A 30 13.44 9.85 -8.29
C GLU A 30 14.16 10.78 -7.30
N LEU A 31 14.98 10.22 -6.42
CA LEU A 31 15.80 10.97 -5.47
C LEU A 31 17.16 11.39 -6.04
N GLY A 32 17.54 10.88 -7.22
CA GLY A 32 18.84 11.12 -7.85
C GLY A 32 19.99 10.43 -7.13
N ILE A 33 19.75 9.31 -6.48
CA ILE A 33 20.75 8.49 -5.77
C ILE A 33 20.68 7.02 -6.20
N THR A 34 21.61 6.22 -5.71
CA THR A 34 21.66 4.77 -5.98
C THR A 34 21.30 3.96 -4.73
N ILE A 35 20.82 2.74 -4.93
CA ILE A 35 20.64 1.76 -3.85
C ILE A 35 22.00 1.42 -3.22
N THR A 36 22.05 1.36 -1.90
CA THR A 36 23.27 0.94 -1.20
C THR A 36 23.47 -0.57 -1.38
N PRO A 37 24.65 -1.01 -1.87
CA PRO A 37 24.91 -2.41 -2.14
C PRO A 37 24.72 -3.29 -0.91
N THR A 38 23.95 -4.35 -1.07
CA THR A 38 23.57 -5.28 -0.02
C THR A 38 23.67 -6.71 -0.54
N SER A 39 24.38 -7.58 0.18
CA SER A 39 24.36 -9.03 -0.04
C SER A 39 23.25 -9.63 0.82
N ALA A 40 22.31 -10.33 0.18
CA ALA A 40 21.25 -11.05 0.85
C ALA A 40 21.00 -12.40 0.15
N TYR A 41 20.95 -13.48 0.92
CA TYR A 41 20.67 -14.83 0.41
C TYR A 41 20.06 -15.71 1.50
N ASP A 42 19.53 -16.85 1.09
CA ASP A 42 19.00 -17.85 2.00
C ASP A 42 20.02 -18.97 2.20
N PHE A 43 20.20 -19.39 3.43
CA PHE A 43 20.88 -20.65 3.73
C PHE A 43 20.01 -21.84 3.30
N ALA A 44 20.62 -23.01 3.17
CA ALA A 44 19.92 -24.23 2.74
C ALA A 44 18.73 -24.62 3.64
N ASN A 45 18.75 -24.22 4.91
CA ASN A 45 17.67 -24.43 5.87
C ASN A 45 16.58 -23.34 5.83
N GLY A 46 16.73 -22.33 4.96
CA GLY A 46 15.77 -21.23 4.80
C GLY A 46 16.01 -20.01 5.68
N GLU A 47 17.04 -20.00 6.52
CA GLU A 47 17.47 -18.79 7.23
C GLU A 47 18.01 -17.75 6.26
N ILE A 48 17.81 -16.47 6.60
CA ILE A 48 18.19 -15.34 5.74
C ILE A 48 19.48 -14.71 6.27
N PHE A 49 20.45 -14.51 5.37
CA PHE A 49 21.65 -13.74 5.62
C PHE A 49 21.55 -12.37 4.96
N VAL A 50 22.00 -11.31 5.66
CA VAL A 50 22.11 -9.95 5.12
C VAL A 50 23.45 -9.34 5.53
N ARG A 51 24.09 -8.64 4.59
CA ARG A 51 25.29 -7.84 4.82
C ARG A 51 25.28 -6.59 3.95
N PHE A 52 25.61 -5.44 4.51
CA PHE A 52 25.86 -4.21 3.76
C PHE A 52 27.32 -4.12 3.34
N GLU A 53 27.58 -3.79 2.08
CA GLU A 53 28.94 -3.76 1.51
C GLU A 53 29.65 -2.42 1.76
N GLU A 54 28.91 -1.41 2.21
CA GLU A 54 29.45 -0.09 2.53
C GLU A 54 29.19 0.30 3.99
N SER A 55 29.97 1.26 4.50
CA SER A 55 29.74 1.81 5.83
C SER A 55 28.43 2.61 5.88
N VAL A 56 27.56 2.23 6.81
CA VAL A 56 26.27 2.86 7.05
C VAL A 56 26.26 3.75 8.30
N ARG A 57 27.41 3.85 8.98
CA ARG A 57 27.56 4.60 10.23
C ARG A 57 27.10 6.05 10.07
N GLY A 58 26.21 6.49 10.95
CA GLY A 58 25.74 7.88 11.02
C GLY A 58 24.81 8.28 9.88
N SER A 59 24.38 7.35 9.01
CA SER A 59 23.44 7.62 7.94
C SER A 59 21.98 7.57 8.41
N ASP A 60 21.12 8.27 7.67
CA ASP A 60 19.67 8.09 7.70
C ASP A 60 19.34 7.00 6.68
N ALA A 61 18.94 5.83 7.18
CA ALA A 61 18.73 4.61 6.43
C ALA A 61 17.24 4.38 6.18
N PHE A 62 16.85 4.22 4.92
CA PHE A 62 15.49 3.87 4.51
C PHE A 62 15.50 2.45 3.93
N VAL A 63 14.77 1.53 4.56
CA VAL A 63 14.71 0.12 4.18
C VAL A 63 13.40 -0.15 3.48
N ILE A 64 13.43 -0.23 2.15
CA ILE A 64 12.25 -0.47 1.32
C ILE A 64 12.04 -1.96 1.13
N GLN A 65 10.92 -2.48 1.60
CA GLN A 65 10.50 -3.87 1.43
C GLN A 65 8.98 -3.98 1.44
N SER A 66 8.39 -4.39 0.33
CA SER A 66 6.97 -4.76 0.29
C SER A 66 6.78 -6.15 0.90
N HIS A 67 5.73 -6.31 1.71
CA HIS A 67 5.42 -7.61 2.31
C HIS A 67 4.62 -8.49 1.32
N ALA A 68 5.22 -8.70 0.12
CA ALA A 68 4.67 -9.60 -0.88
C ALA A 68 4.75 -11.07 -0.43
N ALA A 69 4.04 -11.94 -1.11
CA ALA A 69 4.18 -13.38 -0.91
C ALA A 69 5.60 -13.87 -1.32
N PRO A 70 6.24 -14.72 -0.51
CA PRO A 70 5.82 -15.27 0.78
C PRO A 70 6.00 -14.26 1.92
N VAL A 71 4.90 -13.75 2.47
CA VAL A 71 4.83 -12.58 3.37
C VAL A 71 5.79 -12.68 4.56
N ASN A 72 5.81 -13.83 5.24
CA ASN A 72 6.64 -14.01 6.44
C ASN A 72 8.13 -13.93 6.15
N LYS A 73 8.56 -14.40 4.98
CA LYS A 73 9.94 -14.31 4.52
C LYS A 73 10.36 -12.85 4.33
N GLN A 74 9.51 -12.06 3.68
CA GLN A 74 9.82 -10.66 3.38
C GLN A 74 9.86 -9.81 4.65
N ILE A 75 8.96 -10.06 5.60
CA ILE A 75 8.98 -9.41 6.90
C ILE A 75 10.25 -9.77 7.69
N MET A 76 10.61 -11.06 7.74
CA MET A 76 11.82 -11.51 8.45
C MET A 76 13.09 -10.90 7.83
N GLU A 77 13.17 -10.84 6.50
CA GLU A 77 14.29 -10.20 5.81
C GLU A 77 14.43 -8.73 6.21
N GLN A 78 13.31 -7.98 6.20
CA GLN A 78 13.34 -6.58 6.61
C GLN A 78 13.76 -6.40 8.08
N LEU A 79 13.28 -7.24 8.98
CA LEU A 79 13.70 -7.23 10.40
C LEU A 79 15.20 -7.45 10.55
N ILE A 80 15.77 -8.41 9.82
CA ILE A 80 17.21 -8.70 9.82
C ILE A 80 18.01 -7.51 9.26
N MET A 81 17.52 -6.86 8.19
CA MET A 81 18.16 -5.65 7.65
C MET A 81 18.18 -4.51 8.68
N ILE A 82 17.07 -4.30 9.40
CA ILE A 82 16.96 -3.27 10.44
C ILE A 82 17.96 -3.56 11.59
N ASP A 83 18.02 -4.80 12.08
CA ASP A 83 18.98 -5.19 13.13
C ASP A 83 20.43 -4.98 12.67
N ALA A 84 20.74 -5.34 11.42
CA ALA A 84 22.08 -5.12 10.86
C ALA A 84 22.44 -3.62 10.78
N LEU A 85 21.51 -2.74 10.37
CA LEU A 85 21.70 -1.29 10.34
C LEU A 85 21.92 -0.72 11.74
N LYS A 86 21.13 -1.15 12.71
CA LYS A 86 21.27 -0.78 14.13
C LYS A 86 22.66 -1.14 14.66
N ARG A 87 23.12 -2.36 14.42
CA ARG A 87 24.46 -2.83 14.83
C ARG A 87 25.57 -2.12 14.11
N ALA A 88 25.37 -1.71 12.86
CA ALA A 88 26.30 -0.94 12.07
C ALA A 88 26.28 0.58 12.38
N SER A 89 25.54 1.00 13.41
CA SER A 89 25.45 2.38 13.89
C SER A 89 24.86 3.37 12.88
N ALA A 90 23.85 2.95 12.12
CA ALA A 90 23.00 3.91 11.41
C ALA A 90 22.40 4.92 12.42
N LYS A 91 22.21 6.16 12.00
CA LYS A 91 21.72 7.21 12.91
C LYS A 91 20.21 7.17 13.10
N ARG A 92 19.47 6.98 12.01
CA ARG A 92 18.01 6.81 11.98
C ARG A 92 17.69 5.68 11.02
N ILE A 93 16.72 4.85 11.37
CA ILE A 93 16.28 3.73 10.55
C ILE A 93 14.77 3.87 10.29
N THR A 94 14.42 4.15 9.05
CA THR A 94 13.04 4.23 8.59
C THR A 94 12.68 2.97 7.83
N VAL A 95 11.68 2.25 8.32
CA VAL A 95 11.05 1.13 7.61
C VAL A 95 10.10 1.71 6.58
N VAL A 96 10.31 1.36 5.31
CA VAL A 96 9.39 1.70 4.23
C VAL A 96 8.73 0.42 3.76
N ALA A 97 7.45 0.26 4.10
CA ALA A 97 6.64 -0.89 3.71
C ALA A 97 5.48 -0.43 2.80
N PRO A 98 5.69 -0.37 1.47
CA PRO A 98 4.66 0.06 0.52
C PRO A 98 3.37 -0.74 0.66
N PHE A 99 3.47 -2.04 0.91
CA PHE A 99 2.39 -2.88 1.40
C PHE A 99 2.74 -3.43 2.79
N TYR A 100 1.94 -3.10 3.79
CA TYR A 100 2.13 -3.53 5.17
C TYR A 100 1.40 -4.86 5.41
N GLY A 101 2.15 -5.93 5.56
CA GLY A 101 1.60 -7.26 5.83
C GLY A 101 0.84 -7.32 7.15
N TYR A 102 -0.16 -8.20 7.23
CA TYR A 102 -1.05 -8.38 8.39
C TYR A 102 -1.95 -7.17 8.73
N ALA A 103 -2.01 -6.13 7.89
CA ALA A 103 -2.84 -4.94 8.13
C ALA A 103 -4.33 -5.26 8.37
N ARG A 104 -4.85 -6.36 7.80
CA ARG A 104 -6.24 -6.80 8.00
C ARG A 104 -6.52 -7.43 9.37
N GLN A 105 -5.48 -7.70 10.16
CA GLN A 105 -5.57 -8.25 11.52
C GLN A 105 -5.29 -7.16 12.57
N ASP A 106 -6.00 -6.04 12.42
CA ASP A 106 -5.86 -4.82 13.23
C ASP A 106 -6.69 -4.82 14.51
N LYS A 107 -7.64 -5.76 14.61
CA LYS A 107 -8.53 -5.95 15.75
C LYS A 107 -8.98 -7.39 15.86
N LYS A 108 -9.51 -7.74 17.03
CA LYS A 108 -10.18 -9.03 17.24
C LYS A 108 -11.61 -8.98 16.71
N HIS A 109 -11.97 -9.92 15.87
CA HIS A 109 -13.35 -10.13 15.43
C HIS A 109 -14.09 -11.10 16.36
N ARG A 110 -13.35 -11.99 17.00
CA ARG A 110 -13.84 -12.96 17.98
C ARG A 110 -12.85 -13.06 19.15
N GLY A 111 -13.30 -13.66 20.25
CA GLY A 111 -12.40 -13.96 21.37
C GLY A 111 -11.25 -14.88 20.95
N ARG A 112 -10.09 -14.73 21.61
CA ARG A 112 -8.87 -15.55 21.42
C ARG A 112 -8.13 -15.35 20.10
N GLU A 113 -8.48 -14.35 19.30
CA GLU A 113 -7.74 -13.97 18.10
C GLU A 113 -6.56 -13.04 18.45
N PRO A 114 -5.47 -13.07 17.66
CA PRO A 114 -4.37 -12.13 17.79
C PRO A 114 -4.73 -10.75 17.20
N ILE A 115 -3.88 -9.77 17.47
CA ILE A 115 -3.83 -8.49 16.73
C ILE A 115 -2.46 -8.46 16.03
N SER A 116 -2.34 -9.15 14.89
CA SER A 116 -1.05 -9.37 14.24
C SER A 116 -0.47 -8.10 13.64
N ALA A 117 -1.31 -7.12 13.25
CA ALA A 117 -0.83 -5.82 12.80
C ALA A 117 -0.03 -5.09 13.90
N ARG A 118 -0.45 -5.22 15.17
CA ARG A 118 0.29 -4.69 16.32
C ARG A 118 1.58 -5.45 16.56
N LEU A 119 1.53 -6.78 16.50
CA LEU A 119 2.73 -7.61 16.66
C LEU A 119 3.82 -7.23 15.65
N MET A 120 3.45 -6.97 14.38
CA MET A 120 4.41 -6.54 13.36
C MET A 120 5.05 -5.20 13.72
N ALA A 121 4.26 -4.22 14.17
CA ALA A 121 4.77 -2.92 14.61
C ALA A 121 5.76 -3.06 15.77
N ASP A 122 5.44 -3.89 16.77
CA ASP A 122 6.32 -4.15 17.92
C ASP A 122 7.62 -4.86 17.49
N LEU A 123 7.58 -5.77 16.52
CA LEU A 123 8.77 -6.43 15.97
C LEU A 123 9.69 -5.44 15.25
N PHE A 124 9.17 -4.54 14.42
CA PHE A 124 9.97 -3.50 13.77
C PHE A 124 10.62 -2.57 14.79
N LYS A 125 9.88 -2.16 15.81
CA LYS A 125 10.42 -1.33 16.89
C LYS A 125 11.53 -2.05 17.65
N THR A 126 11.34 -3.31 18.00
CA THR A 126 12.32 -4.15 18.71
C THR A 126 13.58 -4.35 17.87
N ALA A 127 13.46 -4.58 16.56
CA ALA A 127 14.58 -4.71 15.64
C ALA A 127 15.43 -3.43 15.59
N GLY A 128 14.82 -2.26 15.80
CA GLY A 128 15.54 -0.99 15.87
C GLY A 128 15.01 0.09 14.93
N ALA A 129 13.81 -0.05 14.40
CA ALA A 129 13.19 0.99 13.60
C ALA A 129 12.84 2.22 14.45
N ASP A 130 13.21 3.40 13.95
CA ASP A 130 12.87 4.69 14.55
C ASP A 130 11.55 5.24 14.00
N ARG A 131 11.21 4.89 12.76
CA ARG A 131 10.06 5.41 12.00
C ARG A 131 9.51 4.33 11.07
N LEU A 132 8.20 4.37 10.83
CA LEU A 132 7.51 3.53 9.86
C LEU A 132 6.88 4.42 8.78
N MET A 133 7.10 4.10 7.51
CA MET A 133 6.47 4.73 6.35
C MET A 133 5.70 3.67 5.57
N VAL A 134 4.41 3.91 5.34
CA VAL A 134 3.48 2.95 4.74
C VAL A 134 2.55 3.63 3.76
N VAL A 135 1.98 2.86 2.82
CA VAL A 135 0.98 3.38 1.87
C VAL A 135 -0.36 2.70 2.16
N ASP A 136 -1.43 3.47 2.23
CA ASP A 136 -2.83 3.05 2.39
C ASP A 136 -3.03 1.86 3.32
N LEU A 137 -2.81 2.06 4.61
CA LEU A 137 -3.12 1.07 5.62
C LEU A 137 -4.59 0.65 5.56
N HIS A 138 -4.86 -0.64 5.77
CA HIS A 138 -6.23 -1.17 5.81
C HIS A 138 -7.15 -0.39 6.76
N THR A 139 -6.61 0.06 7.88
CA THR A 139 -7.26 0.99 8.81
C THR A 139 -6.24 1.97 9.37
N SER A 140 -6.64 3.23 9.55
CA SER A 140 -5.75 4.30 10.04
C SER A 140 -5.29 4.08 11.49
N GLN A 141 -6.04 3.34 12.29
CA GLN A 141 -5.67 3.07 13.69
C GLN A 141 -4.36 2.29 13.85
N ILE A 142 -3.90 1.59 12.80
CA ILE A 142 -2.61 0.89 12.81
C ILE A 142 -1.45 1.85 13.07
N GLN A 143 -1.58 3.14 12.70
CA GLN A 143 -0.59 4.18 13.02
C GLN A 143 -0.29 4.27 14.52
N GLY A 144 -1.28 3.98 15.37
CA GLY A 144 -1.12 3.96 16.84
C GLY A 144 -0.47 2.69 17.38
N PHE A 145 -0.13 1.71 16.54
CA PHE A 145 0.49 0.46 16.98
C PHE A 145 2.02 0.54 17.05
N PHE A 146 2.62 1.39 16.24
CA PHE A 146 4.06 1.59 16.26
C PHE A 146 4.43 2.66 17.31
N ASP A 147 5.38 2.33 18.21
CA ASP A 147 5.90 3.26 19.21
C ASP A 147 6.95 4.18 18.59
N GLY A 148 6.48 5.16 17.83
CA GLY A 148 7.29 6.13 17.09
C GLY A 148 6.49 6.80 15.98
N PRO A 149 7.13 7.68 15.18
CA PRO A 149 6.48 8.32 14.05
C PRO A 149 6.05 7.32 12.98
N VAL A 150 4.83 7.52 12.43
CA VAL A 150 4.31 6.76 11.29
C VAL A 150 3.89 7.73 10.21
N ASP A 151 4.53 7.64 9.05
CA ASP A 151 4.14 8.37 7.85
C ASP A 151 3.19 7.49 7.03
N HIS A 152 1.91 7.81 7.08
CA HIS A 152 0.87 7.13 6.32
C HIS A 152 0.62 7.88 5.01
N LEU A 153 1.12 7.34 3.91
CA LEU A 153 0.99 7.90 2.57
C LEU A 153 -0.32 7.43 1.93
N PHE A 154 -0.89 8.27 1.05
CA PHE A 154 -2.15 7.97 0.36
C PHE A 154 -1.94 7.95 -1.15
N ALA A 155 -2.28 6.84 -1.80
CA ALA A 155 -2.28 6.72 -3.26
C ALA A 155 -3.55 7.31 -3.89
N LEU A 156 -4.55 7.66 -3.08
CA LEU A 156 -5.84 8.20 -3.55
C LEU A 156 -5.66 9.35 -4.55
N PRO A 157 -4.83 10.41 -4.33
CA PRO A 157 -4.67 11.47 -5.32
C PRO A 157 -4.13 10.98 -6.66
N LEU A 158 -3.21 10.01 -6.64
CA LEU A 158 -2.64 9.40 -7.85
C LEU A 158 -3.71 8.66 -8.65
N LEU A 159 -4.47 7.79 -7.99
CA LEU A 159 -5.55 7.01 -8.59
C LEU A 159 -6.69 7.90 -9.10
N ALA A 160 -7.13 8.88 -8.29
CA ALA A 160 -8.21 9.80 -8.65
C ALA A 160 -7.84 10.68 -9.85
N ASN A 161 -6.62 11.20 -9.90
CA ASN A 161 -6.13 11.98 -11.03
C ASN A 161 -6.11 11.15 -12.32
N TYR A 162 -5.66 9.89 -12.25
CA TYR A 162 -5.67 8.99 -13.39
C TYR A 162 -7.09 8.77 -13.93
N VAL A 163 -8.03 8.38 -13.07
CA VAL A 163 -9.44 8.18 -13.44
C VAL A 163 -10.08 9.47 -13.99
N GLY A 164 -9.87 10.59 -13.30
CA GLY A 164 -10.40 11.89 -13.70
C GLY A 164 -9.84 12.42 -15.02
N SER A 165 -8.69 11.91 -15.47
CA SER A 165 -8.12 12.24 -16.79
C SER A 165 -8.75 11.45 -17.93
N LYS A 166 -9.40 10.31 -17.64
CA LYS A 166 -9.98 9.39 -18.64
C LYS A 166 -11.48 9.56 -18.83
N VAL A 167 -12.20 9.94 -17.78
CA VAL A 167 -13.66 9.98 -17.79
C VAL A 167 -14.14 11.38 -17.43
N ASP A 168 -15.16 11.85 -18.14
CA ASP A 168 -15.83 13.11 -17.79
C ASP A 168 -16.43 12.99 -16.37
N ARG A 169 -16.03 13.91 -15.50
CA ARG A 169 -16.44 13.94 -14.09
C ARG A 169 -17.97 13.97 -13.90
N SER A 170 -18.71 14.57 -14.84
CA SER A 170 -20.18 14.60 -14.83
C SER A 170 -20.83 13.22 -15.04
N GLN A 171 -20.05 12.26 -15.59
CA GLN A 171 -20.48 10.90 -15.86
C GLN A 171 -20.01 9.90 -14.79
N LEU A 172 -19.22 10.36 -13.80
CA LEU A 172 -18.67 9.51 -12.76
C LEU A 172 -19.64 9.30 -11.59
N THR A 173 -19.61 8.09 -11.01
CA THR A 173 -20.11 7.78 -9.68
C THR A 173 -19.06 6.96 -8.96
N ILE A 174 -18.62 7.39 -7.78
CA ILE A 174 -17.67 6.65 -6.96
C ILE A 174 -18.44 5.62 -6.14
N VAL A 175 -17.98 4.38 -6.16
CA VAL A 175 -18.69 3.26 -5.53
C VAL A 175 -17.82 2.62 -4.45
N SER A 176 -18.32 2.65 -3.22
CA SER A 176 -17.76 1.86 -2.13
C SER A 176 -18.25 0.41 -2.20
N PRO A 177 -17.36 -0.61 -2.13
CA PRO A 177 -17.75 -2.02 -2.20
C PRO A 177 -18.53 -2.50 -0.97
N ASP A 178 -18.57 -1.68 0.09
CA ASP A 178 -19.37 -1.92 1.30
C ASP A 178 -19.59 -0.62 2.10
N SER A 179 -20.38 -0.68 3.16
CA SER A 179 -20.69 0.50 3.99
C SER A 179 -19.49 1.01 4.81
N GLY A 180 -18.45 0.21 4.99
CA GLY A 180 -17.28 0.57 5.82
C GLY A 180 -16.34 1.57 5.15
N ARG A 181 -16.38 1.68 3.80
CA ARG A 181 -15.48 2.54 3.03
C ARG A 181 -16.15 3.77 2.40
N VAL A 182 -17.36 4.09 2.80
CA VAL A 182 -18.09 5.25 2.28
C VAL A 182 -17.29 6.55 2.47
N ARG A 183 -16.63 6.74 3.61
CA ARG A 183 -15.78 7.92 3.83
C ARG A 183 -14.60 8.03 2.85
N VAL A 184 -14.06 6.90 2.41
CA VAL A 184 -13.01 6.90 1.37
C VAL A 184 -13.62 7.29 0.03
N ALA A 185 -14.82 6.81 -0.29
CA ALA A 185 -15.54 7.21 -1.50
C ALA A 185 -15.89 8.71 -1.51
N GLU A 186 -16.24 9.29 -0.37
CA GLU A 186 -16.46 10.73 -0.22
C GLU A 186 -15.18 11.53 -0.53
N ARG A 187 -14.02 11.12 0.00
CA ARG A 187 -12.72 11.75 -0.33
C ARG A 187 -12.39 11.66 -1.83
N TRP A 188 -12.69 10.53 -2.47
CA TRP A 188 -12.55 10.40 -3.92
C TRP A 188 -13.46 11.38 -4.66
N SER A 189 -14.73 11.47 -4.24
CA SER A 189 -15.70 12.41 -4.79
C SER A 189 -15.20 13.85 -4.70
N ASP A 190 -14.69 14.26 -3.53
CA ASP A 190 -14.19 15.62 -3.29
C ASP A 190 -13.02 15.95 -4.25
N LEU A 191 -12.05 15.05 -4.41
CA LEU A 191 -10.94 15.24 -5.35
C LEU A 191 -11.39 15.29 -6.83
N LEU A 192 -12.50 14.64 -7.15
CA LEU A 192 -13.06 14.61 -8.51
C LEU A 192 -14.12 15.69 -8.75
N GLY A 193 -14.26 16.65 -7.83
CA GLY A 193 -15.13 17.80 -7.99
C GLY A 193 -16.58 17.58 -7.54
N GLY A 194 -16.82 16.64 -6.61
CA GLY A 194 -18.11 16.40 -5.98
C GLY A 194 -19.03 15.47 -6.79
N CYS A 195 -18.47 14.47 -7.47
CA CYS A 195 -19.27 13.47 -8.19
C CYS A 195 -20.09 12.60 -7.21
N PRO A 196 -21.22 12.02 -7.65
CA PRO A 196 -22.07 11.17 -6.81
C PRO A 196 -21.31 10.01 -6.16
N VAL A 197 -21.75 9.62 -4.95
CA VAL A 197 -21.24 8.46 -4.22
C VAL A 197 -22.36 7.42 -4.12
N ALA A 198 -22.01 6.17 -4.39
CA ALA A 198 -22.86 5.01 -4.17
C ALA A 198 -22.12 3.97 -3.32
N PHE A 199 -22.84 3.02 -2.75
CA PHE A 199 -22.22 1.90 -2.04
C PHE A 199 -23.05 0.62 -2.18
N ILE A 200 -22.36 -0.52 -1.99
CA ILE A 200 -23.00 -1.84 -2.01
C ILE A 200 -23.38 -2.21 -0.57
N HIS A 201 -24.67 -2.26 -0.31
CA HIS A 201 -25.19 -2.74 0.97
C HIS A 201 -25.30 -4.27 0.95
N LYS A 202 -24.47 -4.94 1.76
CA LYS A 202 -24.47 -6.40 1.90
C LYS A 202 -25.40 -6.80 3.05
N THR A 203 -26.48 -7.50 2.75
CA THR A 203 -27.27 -8.19 3.75
C THR A 203 -26.67 -9.58 3.97
N ARG A 204 -26.26 -9.89 5.20
CA ARG A 204 -25.91 -11.24 5.61
C ARG A 204 -27.20 -11.90 6.11
N ASP A 205 -27.60 -13.01 5.51
CA ASP A 205 -28.62 -13.87 6.12
C ASP A 205 -27.99 -14.53 7.37
N PRO A 206 -28.47 -14.23 8.59
CA PRO A 206 -27.90 -14.82 9.80
C PRO A 206 -28.06 -16.34 9.87
N LEU A 207 -28.93 -16.93 9.02
CA LEU A 207 -29.27 -18.34 9.04
C LEU A 207 -28.44 -19.18 8.05
N VAL A 208 -27.73 -18.55 7.11
CA VAL A 208 -26.89 -19.25 6.12
C VAL A 208 -25.43 -18.85 6.27
N PRO A 209 -24.57 -19.66 6.91
CA PRO A 209 -23.15 -19.38 7.01
C PRO A 209 -22.49 -19.35 5.63
N ASN A 210 -21.74 -18.26 5.33
CA ASN A 210 -20.93 -18.08 4.12
C ASN A 210 -21.66 -17.74 2.80
N GLU A 211 -22.96 -17.53 2.74
CA GLU A 211 -23.60 -16.91 1.59
C GLU A 211 -23.83 -15.42 1.85
N SER A 212 -23.07 -14.57 1.17
CA SER A 212 -23.43 -13.16 1.04
C SER A 212 -24.47 -13.07 -0.07
N THR A 213 -25.71 -12.78 0.29
CA THR A 213 -26.76 -12.39 -0.67
C THR A 213 -26.28 -11.18 -1.48
N THR A 214 -26.68 -11.14 -2.73
CA THR A 214 -26.40 -10.06 -3.69
C THR A 214 -26.60 -8.70 -3.04
N GLY A 215 -25.52 -7.89 -2.97
CA GLY A 215 -25.59 -6.59 -2.34
C GLY A 215 -26.49 -5.64 -3.14
N ARG A 216 -27.41 -4.95 -2.46
CA ARG A 216 -28.21 -3.88 -3.05
C ARG A 216 -27.32 -2.65 -3.29
N VAL A 217 -27.35 -2.09 -4.48
CA VAL A 217 -26.71 -0.80 -4.77
C VAL A 217 -27.56 0.32 -4.18
N VAL A 218 -26.91 1.23 -3.44
CA VAL A 218 -27.53 2.44 -2.88
C VAL A 218 -26.81 3.65 -3.45
N GLY A 219 -27.51 4.49 -4.17
CA GLY A 219 -26.99 5.66 -4.88
C GLY A 219 -27.33 5.60 -6.39
N ASP A 220 -27.08 6.69 -7.10
CA ASP A 220 -27.36 6.80 -8.54
C ASP A 220 -26.18 6.26 -9.37
N VAL A 221 -26.43 5.18 -10.11
CA VAL A 221 -25.45 4.50 -10.98
C VAL A 221 -25.95 4.33 -12.41
N GLN A 222 -27.25 4.63 -12.66
CA GLN A 222 -27.85 4.40 -13.97
C GLN A 222 -27.22 5.30 -15.04
N GLY A 223 -26.70 4.69 -16.10
CA GLY A 223 -26.06 5.38 -17.22
C GLY A 223 -24.71 6.03 -16.88
N LYS A 224 -24.17 5.79 -15.67
CA LYS A 224 -22.90 6.34 -15.21
C LYS A 224 -21.73 5.38 -15.44
N THR A 225 -20.53 5.94 -15.51
CA THR A 225 -19.28 5.20 -15.32
C THR A 225 -19.01 5.11 -13.83
N CYS A 226 -19.07 3.91 -13.29
CA CYS A 226 -18.88 3.65 -11.86
C CYS A 226 -17.42 3.30 -11.56
N VAL A 227 -16.83 3.94 -10.55
CA VAL A 227 -15.48 3.62 -10.08
C VAL A 227 -15.58 2.89 -8.75
N VAL A 228 -15.36 1.57 -8.76
CA VAL A 228 -15.35 0.76 -7.54
C VAL A 228 -13.99 0.89 -6.88
N ILE A 229 -13.94 1.44 -5.67
CA ILE A 229 -12.69 1.72 -4.95
C ILE A 229 -12.47 0.75 -3.81
N ASP A 230 -11.22 0.34 -3.58
CA ASP A 230 -10.81 -0.41 -2.38
C ASP A 230 -9.36 -0.06 -1.99
N ASP A 231 -8.89 -0.49 -0.80
CA ASP A 231 -7.47 -0.41 -0.45
C ASP A 231 -6.68 -1.50 -1.16
N MET A 232 -7.25 -2.70 -1.29
CA MET A 232 -6.56 -3.83 -1.90
C MET A 232 -7.52 -4.76 -2.65
N ILE A 233 -6.97 -5.41 -3.67
CA ILE A 233 -7.61 -6.53 -4.36
C ILE A 233 -6.86 -7.81 -3.95
N ASP A 234 -7.45 -8.61 -3.08
CA ASP A 234 -6.89 -9.90 -2.67
C ASP A 234 -7.38 -11.01 -3.62
N THR A 235 -8.49 -11.66 -3.34
CA THR A 235 -9.05 -12.74 -4.19
C THR A 235 -10.01 -12.24 -5.26
N ALA A 236 -10.26 -10.95 -5.35
CA ALA A 236 -11.19 -10.25 -6.25
C ALA A 236 -12.68 -10.65 -6.13
N GLY A 237 -13.05 -11.58 -5.26
CA GLY A 237 -14.45 -12.09 -5.20
C GLY A 237 -15.47 -11.02 -4.79
N THR A 238 -15.13 -10.11 -3.90
CA THR A 238 -16.03 -9.03 -3.47
C THR A 238 -16.21 -7.99 -4.58
N ILE A 239 -15.09 -7.59 -5.20
CA ILE A 239 -15.07 -6.49 -6.16
C ILE A 239 -15.74 -6.89 -7.48
N THR A 240 -15.58 -8.13 -7.94
CA THR A 240 -16.25 -8.62 -9.16
C THR A 240 -17.76 -8.75 -8.98
N LYS A 241 -18.22 -9.20 -7.79
CA LYS A 241 -19.65 -9.19 -7.46
C LYS A 241 -20.23 -7.77 -7.43
N ALA A 242 -19.44 -6.79 -6.96
CA ALA A 242 -19.84 -5.38 -7.00
C ALA A 242 -20.00 -4.88 -8.45
N VAL A 243 -19.09 -5.25 -9.34
CA VAL A 243 -19.16 -4.94 -10.78
C VAL A 243 -20.47 -5.49 -11.38
N ASP A 244 -20.79 -6.76 -11.13
CA ASP A 244 -22.02 -7.36 -11.64
C ASP A 244 -23.27 -6.67 -11.11
N ALA A 245 -23.31 -6.32 -9.83
CA ALA A 245 -24.43 -5.60 -9.22
C ALA A 245 -24.63 -4.23 -9.86
N LEU A 246 -23.56 -3.49 -10.15
CA LEU A 246 -23.63 -2.17 -10.79
C LEU A 246 -24.19 -2.26 -12.21
N PHE A 247 -23.74 -3.22 -13.01
CA PHE A 247 -24.31 -3.41 -14.36
C PHE A 247 -25.77 -3.84 -14.32
N ASN A 248 -26.18 -4.62 -13.33
CA ASN A 248 -27.58 -5.01 -13.15
C ASN A 248 -28.48 -3.80 -12.79
N GLU A 249 -27.91 -2.79 -12.12
CA GLU A 249 -28.58 -1.51 -11.81
C GLU A 249 -28.38 -0.44 -12.92
N GLY A 250 -27.90 -0.84 -14.10
CA GLY A 250 -27.84 0.02 -15.28
C GLY A 250 -26.61 0.91 -15.38
N ALA A 251 -25.52 0.61 -14.69
CA ALA A 251 -24.26 1.27 -14.93
C ALA A 251 -23.83 1.13 -16.40
N LYS A 252 -23.32 2.21 -16.99
CA LYS A 252 -22.82 2.23 -18.37
C LYS A 252 -21.48 1.51 -18.48
N ASP A 253 -20.63 1.72 -17.51
CA ASP A 253 -19.27 1.20 -17.46
C ASP A 253 -18.79 1.09 -16.00
N VAL A 254 -17.80 0.22 -15.74
CA VAL A 254 -17.24 0.04 -14.40
C VAL A 254 -15.71 -0.04 -14.49
N ILE A 255 -15.04 0.84 -13.74
CA ILE A 255 -13.61 0.83 -13.50
C ILE A 255 -13.37 0.35 -12.06
N ILE A 256 -12.39 -0.51 -11.85
CA ILE A 256 -11.94 -0.91 -10.52
C ILE A 256 -10.67 -0.11 -10.20
N ALA A 257 -10.60 0.50 -9.02
CA ALA A 257 -9.40 1.21 -8.57
C ALA A 257 -9.01 0.76 -7.15
N ALA A 258 -7.76 0.30 -6.97
CA ALA A 258 -7.25 -0.10 -5.66
C ALA A 258 -5.76 0.21 -5.54
N THR A 259 -5.29 0.44 -4.32
CA THR A 259 -3.87 0.70 -4.08
C THR A 259 -3.04 -0.57 -4.19
N HIS A 260 -3.46 -1.65 -3.54
CA HIS A 260 -2.64 -2.85 -3.41
C HIS A 260 -3.16 -4.01 -4.26
N ALA A 261 -2.35 -4.41 -5.24
CA ALA A 261 -2.60 -5.58 -6.10
C ALA A 261 -2.06 -6.85 -5.42
N VAL A 262 -2.76 -7.36 -4.40
CA VAL A 262 -2.35 -8.60 -3.70
C VAL A 262 -2.54 -9.81 -4.61
N PHE A 263 -3.62 -9.85 -5.38
CA PHE A 263 -3.92 -10.81 -6.45
C PHE A 263 -3.72 -12.27 -6.05
N SER A 264 -4.25 -12.64 -4.88
CA SER A 264 -4.14 -14.01 -4.36
C SER A 264 -5.11 -14.97 -5.05
N GLY A 265 -4.65 -16.21 -5.20
CA GLY A 265 -5.48 -17.32 -5.69
C GLY A 265 -6.15 -17.02 -7.03
N PRO A 266 -7.51 -17.06 -7.13
CA PRO A 266 -8.23 -16.90 -8.40
C PRO A 266 -8.44 -15.45 -8.83
N ALA A 267 -7.73 -14.46 -8.24
CA ALA A 267 -7.97 -13.04 -8.47
C ALA A 267 -7.85 -12.65 -9.94
N ILE A 268 -6.77 -13.07 -10.59
CA ILE A 268 -6.49 -12.72 -12.00
C ILE A 268 -7.58 -13.26 -12.93
N ASP A 269 -7.98 -14.52 -12.76
CA ASP A 269 -9.04 -15.12 -13.59
C ASP A 269 -10.37 -14.40 -13.37
N ARG A 270 -10.70 -14.07 -12.12
CA ARG A 270 -11.92 -13.32 -11.80
C ARG A 270 -11.92 -11.92 -12.43
N LEU A 271 -10.80 -11.22 -12.38
CA LEU A 271 -10.69 -9.88 -12.97
C LEU A 271 -10.76 -9.93 -14.49
N LYS A 272 -10.05 -10.87 -15.13
CA LYS A 272 -10.09 -11.09 -16.58
C LYS A 272 -11.50 -11.42 -17.09
N ASN A 273 -12.27 -12.16 -16.30
CA ASN A 273 -13.64 -12.55 -16.64
C ASN A 273 -14.70 -11.58 -16.12
N SER A 274 -14.30 -10.52 -15.42
CA SER A 274 -15.23 -9.48 -14.97
C SER A 274 -15.67 -8.58 -16.13
N ARG A 275 -16.78 -7.90 -15.94
CA ARG A 275 -17.31 -6.93 -16.92
C ARG A 275 -16.67 -5.53 -16.77
N ALA A 276 -15.72 -5.36 -15.83
CA ALA A 276 -15.02 -4.09 -15.66
C ALA A 276 -14.19 -3.78 -16.91
N SER A 277 -14.25 -2.53 -17.37
CA SER A 277 -13.48 -2.07 -18.53
C SER A 277 -12.00 -1.87 -18.21
N GLU A 278 -11.68 -1.56 -16.94
CA GLU A 278 -10.32 -1.33 -16.50
C GLU A 278 -10.16 -1.67 -15.01
N VAL A 279 -8.98 -2.18 -14.68
CA VAL A 279 -8.51 -2.38 -13.29
C VAL A 279 -7.27 -1.53 -13.11
N VAL A 280 -7.34 -0.53 -12.22
CA VAL A 280 -6.25 0.40 -11.94
C VAL A 280 -5.69 0.11 -10.56
N VAL A 281 -4.40 -0.15 -10.47
CA VAL A 281 -3.71 -0.43 -9.19
C VAL A 281 -2.38 0.32 -9.12
N CYS A 282 -1.79 0.36 -7.91
CA CYS A 282 -0.44 0.87 -7.75
C CYS A 282 0.59 -0.29 -7.65
N ASP A 283 1.85 0.02 -7.98
CA ASP A 283 2.98 -0.91 -7.88
C ASP A 283 3.53 -1.02 -6.43
N THR A 284 2.66 -1.03 -5.43
CA THR A 284 3.05 -1.29 -4.03
C THR A 284 3.50 -2.73 -3.79
N LEU A 285 3.13 -3.63 -4.67
CA LEU A 285 3.49 -5.05 -4.72
C LEU A 285 3.97 -5.42 -6.13
N PRO A 286 4.92 -6.34 -6.28
CA PRO A 286 5.32 -6.81 -7.61
C PRO A 286 4.17 -7.54 -8.30
N ILE A 287 3.94 -7.22 -9.56
CA ILE A 287 2.95 -7.90 -10.41
C ILE A 287 3.73 -8.66 -11.49
N PRO A 288 3.88 -9.99 -11.37
CA PRO A 288 4.53 -10.81 -12.37
C PRO A 288 3.92 -10.63 -13.76
N VAL A 289 4.73 -10.81 -14.80
CA VAL A 289 4.30 -10.61 -16.21
C VAL A 289 3.10 -11.50 -16.55
N GLU A 290 3.09 -12.74 -16.08
CA GLU A 290 2.00 -13.70 -16.26
C GLU A 290 0.68 -13.28 -15.61
N ASN A 291 0.72 -12.40 -14.62
CA ASN A 291 -0.46 -11.84 -13.95
C ASN A 291 -0.96 -10.55 -14.60
N ARG A 292 -0.27 -10.05 -15.62
CA ARG A 292 -0.73 -8.91 -16.41
C ARG A 292 -1.79 -9.35 -17.42
N PHE A 293 -2.76 -8.49 -17.67
CA PHE A 293 -3.85 -8.75 -18.62
C PHE A 293 -4.31 -7.44 -19.28
N ASP A 294 -5.00 -7.56 -20.39
CA ASP A 294 -5.58 -6.42 -21.09
C ASP A 294 -6.61 -5.74 -20.17
N GLY A 295 -6.52 -4.42 -20.04
CA GLY A 295 -7.34 -3.64 -19.09
C GLY A 295 -6.75 -3.52 -17.68
N LEU A 296 -5.56 -4.08 -17.40
CA LEU A 296 -4.83 -3.79 -16.15
C LEU A 296 -3.89 -2.59 -16.34
N THR A 297 -4.11 -1.56 -15.57
CA THR A 297 -3.22 -0.39 -15.47
C THR A 297 -2.51 -0.38 -14.14
N VAL A 298 -1.19 -0.21 -14.16
CA VAL A 298 -0.35 -0.15 -12.96
C VAL A 298 0.28 1.23 -12.88
N LEU A 299 -0.03 1.98 -11.83
CA LEU A 299 0.52 3.31 -11.57
C LEU A 299 1.70 3.22 -10.61
N SER A 300 2.77 3.96 -10.90
CA SER A 300 3.94 3.94 -10.02
C SER A 300 3.72 4.77 -8.77
N ILE A 301 3.97 4.16 -7.60
CA ILE A 301 3.97 4.81 -6.30
C ILE A 301 5.36 5.40 -5.94
N ALA A 302 6.39 5.11 -6.74
CA ALA A 302 7.75 5.54 -6.47
C ALA A 302 7.90 7.07 -6.30
N PRO A 303 7.27 7.93 -7.12
CA PRO A 303 7.37 9.39 -6.92
C PRO A 303 6.80 9.86 -5.58
N LEU A 304 5.73 9.22 -5.08
CA LEU A 304 5.15 9.55 -3.78
C LEU A 304 6.08 9.15 -2.64
N ILE A 305 6.60 7.92 -2.67
CA ILE A 305 7.55 7.42 -1.66
C ILE A 305 8.82 8.27 -1.67
N ALA A 306 9.37 8.61 -2.83
CA ALA A 306 10.57 9.43 -2.96
C ALA A 306 10.37 10.84 -2.34
N ARG A 307 9.24 11.49 -2.61
CA ARG A 307 8.91 12.78 -1.98
C ARG A 307 8.81 12.66 -0.47
N ALA A 308 8.14 11.62 0.03
CA ALA A 308 8.01 11.40 1.48
C ALA A 308 9.38 11.14 2.14
N ILE A 309 10.25 10.35 1.51
CA ILE A 309 11.63 10.13 1.97
C ILE A 309 12.41 11.45 2.02
N ARG A 310 12.28 12.32 1.00
CA ARG A 310 12.93 13.63 0.96
C ARG A 310 12.46 14.50 2.11
N GLU A 311 11.14 14.61 2.34
CA GLU A 311 10.59 15.38 3.46
C GLU A 311 11.13 14.89 4.82
N VAL A 312 11.13 13.56 5.04
CA VAL A 312 11.66 12.99 6.28
C VAL A 312 13.16 13.27 6.43
N PHE A 313 13.94 13.16 5.35
CA PHE A 313 15.37 13.40 5.38
C PHE A 313 15.71 14.87 5.63
N GLU A 314 14.96 15.78 5.05
CA GLU A 314 15.14 17.24 5.18
C GLU A 314 14.49 17.82 6.45
N ASP A 315 13.88 16.95 7.31
CA ASP A 315 13.11 17.34 8.51
C ASP A 315 11.89 18.22 8.15
N GLY A 316 11.35 18.03 6.93
CA GLY A 316 10.16 18.68 6.41
C GLY A 316 8.87 17.98 6.87
N SER A 317 7.74 18.35 6.24
CA SER A 317 6.42 17.84 6.60
C SER A 317 5.85 16.91 5.54
N VAL A 318 5.72 15.63 5.85
CA VAL A 318 5.05 14.64 4.97
C VAL A 318 3.57 14.98 4.76
N THR A 319 2.91 15.60 5.73
CA THR A 319 1.49 16.01 5.63
C THR A 319 1.28 17.05 4.52
N SER A 320 2.29 17.84 4.19
CA SER A 320 2.22 18.81 3.07
C SER A 320 2.00 18.16 1.70
N LEU A 321 2.34 16.87 1.56
CA LEU A 321 2.14 16.11 0.32
C LEU A 321 0.65 15.84 0.03
N PHE A 322 -0.22 16.05 0.99
CA PHE A 322 -1.65 15.74 0.94
C PHE A 322 -2.54 16.95 1.29
N ASP A 323 -2.04 18.19 1.08
CA ASP A 323 -2.77 19.44 1.38
C ASP A 323 -3.38 19.48 2.79
N GLY A 324 -2.73 18.84 3.77
CA GLY A 324 -3.20 18.74 5.14
C GLY A 324 -4.31 17.70 5.36
N HIS A 325 -4.69 16.95 4.36
CA HIS A 325 -5.66 15.84 4.45
C HIS A 325 -4.93 14.54 4.78
N SER A 326 -4.74 14.25 6.06
CA SER A 326 -4.18 12.99 6.59
C SER A 326 -5.25 12.14 7.28
#